data_35adcd79643f30a60a14d2d19dcc25cc
#
_entry.id   35adcd79643f30a60a14d2d19dcc25cc
#
_cell.length_a   1.000
_cell.length_b   1.000
_cell.length_c   1.000
_cell.angle_alpha   90.00
_cell.angle_beta   90.00
_cell.angle_gamma   90.00
#
_symmetry.space_group_name_H-M   'P 1'
#
loop_
_entity.id
_entity.type
_entity.pdbx_description
1 polymer ?
#
loop_
_entity_poly.entity_id
_entity_poly.type
_entity_poly.pdbx_seq_one_letter_code
_entity_poly.pdbx_strand_id
1 'polypeptide(L)'
;EVSKSASEPQYKLPSEKNLTPSTQPITITITSPEISRGLKIVEKRSALTIIGHAHGGSGIAEILVNGQQATLDEEGSFSADILLKIGKNIINVVARDSQRNTVTKTFTINRSTEKIIAKPTNIETPKSAKFDFTSTGKYFALIIAVQNYNSREINKLDYPITDATTLKNVLVKEYNFDDKNITFLKNPDKRSISKAFNDLRATLTGQDNLLIFYAGHGVWMEDMREGFWLPRDASGANDPTDWISNSTIRSYVRAIKAKHILLVTDACFAGAIFKVRDPFINKNVSIEKIYEMPSRKALTSGSLKTVPDRSVFVEYLVKRLKENQDKYLDAQKLFISFKEAVINNSPINQIPLYGVINEAGDEGGDFIFTRR
;
A
#
# COMPACT_ATOMS: atom_id res chain seq x y z
N GLU A 1 16.50 -3.99 71.81
CA GLU A 1 15.41 -4.71 71.16
C GLU A 1 15.57 -4.61 69.65
N VAL A 2 15.53 -5.77 69.06
CA VAL A 2 16.05 -6.13 67.71
C VAL A 2 15.14 -5.61 66.63
N SER A 3 15.65 -4.75 65.71
CA SER A 3 15.01 -4.42 64.43
C SER A 3 15.37 -5.45 63.38
N LYS A 4 14.39 -6.19 62.89
CA LYS A 4 14.52 -7.09 61.73
C LYS A 4 14.58 -6.26 60.47
N SER A 5 15.69 -6.27 59.74
CA SER A 5 15.82 -5.79 58.40
C SER A 5 15.14 -6.76 57.44
N ALA A 6 14.17 -6.25 56.64
CA ALA A 6 13.56 -6.98 55.55
C ALA A 6 14.52 -6.99 54.36
N SER A 7 14.87 -8.17 53.89
CA SER A 7 15.67 -8.38 52.68
C SER A 7 14.85 -8.08 51.42
N GLU A 8 15.36 -7.17 50.57
CA GLU A 8 14.85 -6.93 49.23
C GLU A 8 14.94 -8.19 48.33
N PRO A 9 13.96 -8.44 47.47
CA PRO A 9 14.02 -9.53 46.52
C PRO A 9 15.04 -9.23 45.41
N GLN A 10 16.09 -10.04 45.32
CA GLN A 10 17.02 -10.01 44.21
C GLN A 10 16.30 -10.47 42.92
N TYR A 11 16.11 -9.56 41.98
CA TYR A 11 15.73 -9.89 40.59
C TYR A 11 16.93 -10.60 39.93
N LYS A 12 16.79 -11.91 39.66
CA LYS A 12 17.68 -12.62 38.75
C LYS A 12 17.40 -12.15 37.31
N LEU A 13 18.36 -11.46 36.73
CA LEU A 13 18.41 -11.24 35.28
C LEU A 13 18.33 -12.60 34.56
N PRO A 14 17.54 -12.71 33.46
CA PRO A 14 17.58 -13.92 32.65
C PRO A 14 19.00 -14.11 32.10
N SER A 15 19.53 -15.32 32.23
CA SER A 15 20.81 -15.69 31.67
C SER A 15 20.86 -15.38 30.18
N GLU A 16 21.85 -14.60 29.74
CA GLU A 16 22.21 -14.45 28.34
C GLU A 16 22.32 -15.85 27.72
N LYS A 17 21.42 -16.16 26.79
CA LYS A 17 21.57 -17.31 25.90
C LYS A 17 22.85 -17.07 25.12
N ASN A 18 23.92 -17.82 25.41
CA ASN A 18 25.08 -17.92 24.56
C ASN A 18 24.62 -18.37 23.17
N LEU A 19 24.42 -17.43 22.27
CA LEU A 19 24.24 -17.67 20.83
C LEU A 19 25.61 -18.15 20.32
N THR A 20 25.77 -19.44 20.19
CA THR A 20 26.90 -20.02 19.44
C THR A 20 26.83 -19.44 18.02
N PRO A 21 27.95 -18.93 17.46
CA PRO A 21 27.96 -18.40 16.11
C PRO A 21 27.48 -19.49 15.13
N SER A 22 26.43 -19.25 14.40
CA SER A 22 26.01 -20.16 13.34
C SER A 22 27.11 -20.17 12.27
N THR A 23 27.67 -21.32 12.00
CA THR A 23 28.73 -21.54 11.00
C THR A 23 28.19 -21.62 9.55
N GLN A 24 26.89 -21.45 9.36
CA GLN A 24 26.31 -21.51 8.02
C GLN A 24 26.55 -20.20 7.24
N PRO A 25 27.08 -20.27 6.01
CA PRO A 25 27.28 -19.06 5.19
C PRO A 25 25.96 -18.39 4.87
N ILE A 26 25.97 -17.05 4.75
CA ILE A 26 24.81 -16.29 4.28
C ILE A 26 24.57 -16.66 2.81
N THR A 27 23.32 -17.01 2.50
CA THR A 27 22.90 -17.37 1.14
C THR A 27 21.77 -16.44 0.71
N ILE A 28 21.82 -15.93 -0.53
CA ILE A 28 20.78 -15.10 -1.15
C ILE A 28 20.23 -15.84 -2.37
N THR A 29 18.94 -16.09 -2.36
CA THR A 29 18.21 -16.64 -3.52
C THR A 29 17.24 -15.59 -4.06
N ILE A 30 17.31 -15.27 -5.35
CA ILE A 30 16.37 -14.39 -6.01
C ILE A 30 15.29 -15.25 -6.67
N THR A 31 14.03 -14.98 -6.33
CA THR A 31 12.87 -15.69 -6.86
C THR A 31 12.14 -14.88 -7.94
N SER A 32 12.26 -13.54 -7.91
CA SER A 32 11.74 -12.66 -8.96
C SER A 32 12.69 -11.47 -9.18
N PRO A 33 13.05 -11.16 -10.42
CA PRO A 33 12.81 -11.93 -11.65
C PRO A 33 13.56 -13.28 -11.66
N GLU A 34 13.04 -14.26 -12.39
CA GLU A 34 13.68 -15.56 -12.51
C GLU A 34 15.06 -15.43 -13.17
N ILE A 35 16.10 -15.81 -12.44
CA ILE A 35 17.49 -15.74 -12.90
C ILE A 35 17.90 -17.12 -13.39
N SER A 36 17.71 -17.39 -14.69
CA SER A 36 18.23 -18.60 -15.34
C SER A 36 19.69 -18.41 -15.77
N ARG A 37 20.55 -19.37 -15.47
CA ARG A 37 21.97 -19.32 -15.88
C ARG A 37 22.11 -19.12 -17.38
N GLY A 38 22.83 -18.06 -17.82
CA GLY A 38 23.13 -17.77 -19.20
C GLY A 38 22.07 -16.98 -19.97
N LEU A 39 20.91 -16.71 -19.44
CA LEU A 39 19.88 -15.89 -20.08
C LEU A 39 19.97 -14.43 -19.61
N LYS A 40 19.95 -13.48 -20.57
CA LYS A 40 19.79 -12.05 -20.26
C LYS A 40 18.35 -11.82 -19.84
N ILE A 41 18.14 -11.32 -18.64
CA ILE A 41 16.82 -10.86 -18.21
C ILE A 41 16.49 -9.61 -19.04
N VAL A 42 15.50 -9.71 -19.93
CA VAL A 42 15.02 -8.59 -20.74
C VAL A 42 13.74 -8.08 -20.08
N GLU A 43 13.75 -6.81 -19.69
CA GLU A 43 12.63 -6.16 -19.05
C GLU A 43 12.21 -4.93 -19.87
N LYS A 44 10.93 -4.71 -20.04
CA LYS A 44 10.40 -3.52 -20.73
C LYS A 44 9.97 -2.43 -19.78
N ARG A 45 9.85 -2.75 -18.53
CA ARG A 45 9.34 -1.88 -17.45
C ARG A 45 10.39 -0.89 -16.99
N SER A 46 9.91 0.27 -16.52
CA SER A 46 10.74 1.25 -15.83
C SER A 46 10.92 0.95 -14.34
N ALA A 47 10.03 0.17 -13.75
CA ALA A 47 10.11 -0.29 -12.36
C ALA A 47 10.00 -1.81 -12.28
N LEU A 48 10.71 -2.43 -11.34
CA LEU A 48 10.70 -3.87 -11.11
C LEU A 48 10.88 -4.16 -9.61
N THR A 49 10.12 -5.12 -9.09
CA THR A 49 10.32 -5.62 -7.73
C THR A 49 11.28 -6.80 -7.74
N ILE A 50 12.33 -6.70 -6.96
CA ILE A 50 13.25 -7.81 -6.68
C ILE A 50 12.72 -8.55 -5.45
N ILE A 51 12.49 -9.85 -5.60
CA ILE A 51 12.04 -10.72 -4.51
C ILE A 51 13.06 -11.84 -4.34
N GLY A 52 13.28 -12.21 -3.11
CA GLY A 52 14.18 -13.29 -2.80
C GLY A 52 14.04 -13.76 -1.35
N HIS A 53 14.91 -14.67 -1.02
CA HIS A 53 15.05 -15.21 0.33
C HIS A 53 16.54 -15.22 0.70
N ALA A 54 16.85 -14.80 1.92
CA ALA A 54 18.21 -14.86 2.47
C ALA A 54 18.19 -15.60 3.79
N HIS A 55 19.17 -16.48 4.00
CA HIS A 55 19.31 -17.24 5.24
C HIS A 55 20.77 -17.54 5.53
N GLY A 56 21.06 -17.98 6.74
CA GLY A 56 22.41 -18.29 7.21
C GLY A 56 22.99 -17.21 8.11
N GLY A 57 24.28 -17.31 8.39
CA GLY A 57 24.97 -16.43 9.32
C GLY A 57 24.39 -16.50 10.73
N SER A 58 24.43 -15.39 11.44
CA SER A 58 23.83 -15.21 12.78
C SER A 58 22.37 -14.72 12.73
N GLY A 59 21.66 -14.97 11.61
CA GLY A 59 20.34 -14.44 11.31
C GLY A 59 20.43 -13.14 10.51
N ILE A 60 19.62 -13.04 9.45
CA ILE A 60 19.65 -11.88 8.54
C ILE A 60 19.01 -10.67 9.23
N ALA A 61 19.79 -9.60 9.39
CA ALA A 61 19.34 -8.37 10.03
C ALA A 61 18.94 -7.29 9.01
N GLU A 62 19.54 -7.30 7.81
CA GLU A 62 19.28 -6.27 6.79
C GLU A 62 19.51 -6.82 5.39
N ILE A 63 18.66 -6.38 4.46
CA ILE A 63 18.85 -6.58 3.01
C ILE A 63 18.84 -5.22 2.32
N LEU A 64 19.85 -4.96 1.49
CA LEU A 64 19.91 -3.78 0.64
C LEU A 64 19.86 -4.19 -0.82
N VAL A 65 19.04 -3.53 -1.63
CA VAL A 65 19.00 -3.68 -3.09
C VAL A 65 19.40 -2.35 -3.70
N ASN A 66 20.52 -2.34 -4.41
CA ASN A 66 21.15 -1.10 -4.93
C ASN A 66 21.32 -0.01 -3.86
N GLY A 67 21.65 -0.40 -2.62
CA GLY A 67 21.83 0.51 -1.49
C GLY A 67 20.53 0.96 -0.80
N GLN A 68 19.36 0.56 -1.29
CA GLN A 68 18.07 0.83 -0.67
C GLN A 68 17.63 -0.35 0.19
N GLN A 69 17.14 -0.06 1.39
CA GLN A 69 16.67 -1.10 2.31
C GLN A 69 15.46 -1.84 1.74
N ALA A 70 15.56 -3.16 1.66
CA ALA A 70 14.45 -4.03 1.30
C ALA A 70 13.53 -4.29 2.50
N THR A 71 12.28 -4.65 2.23
CA THR A 71 11.43 -5.25 3.26
C THR A 71 11.93 -6.66 3.52
N LEU A 72 12.07 -7.04 4.79
CA LEU A 72 12.54 -8.35 5.23
C LEU A 72 11.57 -8.87 6.29
N ASP A 73 11.14 -10.13 6.16
CA ASP A 73 10.34 -10.81 7.19
C ASP A 73 11.22 -11.69 8.10
N GLU A 74 10.61 -12.25 9.14
CA GLU A 74 11.29 -13.10 10.13
C GLU A 74 11.81 -14.42 9.52
N GLU A 75 11.24 -14.84 8.38
CA GLU A 75 11.61 -16.06 7.67
C GLU A 75 12.76 -15.84 6.67
N GLY A 76 13.17 -14.58 6.49
CA GLY A 76 14.26 -14.19 5.57
C GLY A 76 13.80 -13.91 4.15
N SER A 77 12.51 -13.87 3.87
CA SER A 77 11.99 -13.42 2.57
C SER A 77 12.10 -11.90 2.48
N PHE A 78 12.53 -11.40 1.33
CA PHE A 78 12.69 -9.97 1.11
C PHE A 78 12.10 -9.49 -0.20
N SER A 79 11.75 -8.21 -0.25
CA SER A 79 11.31 -7.53 -1.46
C SER A 79 11.79 -6.09 -1.51
N ALA A 80 12.16 -5.62 -2.72
CA ALA A 80 12.54 -4.23 -2.97
C ALA A 80 12.15 -3.80 -4.37
N ASP A 81 11.60 -2.60 -4.49
CA ASP A 81 11.29 -1.98 -5.78
C ASP A 81 12.52 -1.24 -6.32
N ILE A 82 12.87 -1.45 -7.57
CA ILE A 82 13.95 -0.76 -8.25
C ILE A 82 13.48 -0.09 -9.53
N LEU A 83 14.10 1.03 -9.86
CA LEU A 83 13.91 1.71 -11.14
C LEU A 83 14.98 1.22 -12.13
N LEU A 84 14.54 0.89 -13.34
CA LEU A 84 15.42 0.47 -14.42
C LEU A 84 15.59 1.59 -15.44
N LYS A 85 16.83 1.95 -15.73
CA LYS A 85 17.19 2.80 -16.87
C LYS A 85 17.14 1.99 -18.16
N ILE A 86 16.89 2.63 -19.30
CA ILE A 86 16.99 1.99 -20.61
C ILE A 86 18.41 1.40 -20.79
N GLY A 87 18.50 0.18 -21.27
CA GLY A 87 19.77 -0.55 -21.42
C GLY A 87 20.10 -1.39 -20.18
N LYS A 88 21.39 -1.57 -19.94
CA LYS A 88 21.94 -2.47 -18.92
C LYS A 88 21.81 -1.86 -17.52
N ASN A 89 21.16 -2.58 -16.60
CA ASN A 89 21.06 -2.26 -15.18
C ASN A 89 21.76 -3.37 -14.38
N ILE A 90 22.71 -3.00 -13.55
CA ILE A 90 23.37 -3.91 -12.61
C ILE A 90 22.61 -3.82 -11.29
N ILE A 91 22.18 -4.95 -10.77
CA ILE A 91 21.44 -5.06 -9.52
C ILE A 91 22.31 -5.74 -8.50
N ASN A 92 22.57 -5.06 -7.38
CA ASN A 92 23.32 -5.56 -6.24
C ASN A 92 22.38 -5.81 -5.08
N VAL A 93 22.30 -7.06 -4.62
CA VAL A 93 21.57 -7.44 -3.40
C VAL A 93 22.59 -7.79 -2.34
N VAL A 94 22.59 -7.04 -1.25
CA VAL A 94 23.50 -7.23 -0.12
C VAL A 94 22.69 -7.72 1.08
N ALA A 95 23.02 -8.90 1.61
CA ALA A 95 22.50 -9.39 2.88
C ALA A 95 23.52 -9.16 3.99
N ARG A 96 23.06 -8.69 5.14
CA ARG A 96 23.88 -8.47 6.33
C ARG A 96 23.24 -9.24 7.50
N ASP A 97 24.06 -9.98 8.23
CA ASP A 97 23.64 -10.67 9.46
C ASP A 97 23.76 -9.77 10.70
N SER A 98 23.31 -10.27 11.85
CA SER A 98 23.35 -9.54 13.12
C SER A 98 24.78 -9.29 13.63
N GLN A 99 25.78 -10.02 13.14
CA GLN A 99 27.20 -9.81 13.42
C GLN A 99 27.90 -8.90 12.39
N ARG A 100 27.14 -8.30 11.46
CA ARG A 100 27.62 -7.43 10.36
C ARG A 100 28.41 -8.13 9.26
N ASN A 101 28.41 -9.47 9.19
CA ASN A 101 28.92 -10.15 8.02
C ASN A 101 28.02 -9.85 6.82
N THR A 102 28.63 -9.73 5.63
CA THR A 102 27.88 -9.35 4.42
C THR A 102 28.16 -10.31 3.28
N VAL A 103 27.12 -10.63 2.52
CA VAL A 103 27.20 -11.32 1.22
C VAL A 103 26.49 -10.51 0.18
N THR A 104 27.07 -10.40 -1.02
CA THR A 104 26.49 -9.67 -2.15
C THR A 104 26.19 -10.62 -3.29
N LYS A 105 24.97 -10.52 -3.82
CA LYS A 105 24.56 -11.18 -5.08
C LYS A 105 24.31 -10.13 -6.13
N THR A 106 25.03 -10.24 -7.27
CA THR A 106 24.94 -9.31 -8.40
C THR A 106 24.38 -10.00 -9.62
N PHE A 107 23.43 -9.34 -10.31
CA PHE A 107 22.90 -9.79 -11.60
C PHE A 107 22.55 -8.59 -12.49
N THR A 108 22.27 -8.86 -13.76
CA THR A 108 22.02 -7.80 -14.74
C THR A 108 20.62 -7.94 -15.32
N ILE A 109 19.91 -6.81 -15.41
CA ILE A 109 18.65 -6.67 -16.11
C ILE A 109 18.84 -5.70 -17.26
N ASN A 110 18.43 -6.08 -18.47
CA ASN A 110 18.48 -5.21 -19.64
C ASN A 110 17.09 -4.68 -19.95
N ARG A 111 16.86 -3.37 -19.76
CA ARG A 111 15.61 -2.74 -20.15
C ARG A 111 15.63 -2.34 -21.61
N SER A 112 14.73 -2.94 -22.40
CA SER A 112 14.58 -2.66 -23.83
C SER A 112 13.34 -1.80 -24.09
N THR A 113 13.44 -0.85 -25.02
CA THR A 113 12.30 -0.09 -25.54
C THR A 113 11.82 -0.61 -26.89
N GLU A 114 12.48 -1.63 -27.46
CA GLU A 114 12.10 -2.14 -28.78
C GLU A 114 10.69 -2.76 -28.76
N LYS A 115 9.84 -2.23 -29.63
CA LYS A 115 8.65 -2.95 -30.08
C LYS A 115 9.15 -4.21 -30.77
N ILE A 116 8.81 -5.39 -30.24
CA ILE A 116 9.01 -6.63 -30.99
C ILE A 116 8.11 -6.52 -32.21
N ILE A 117 8.73 -6.30 -33.37
CA ILE A 117 8.08 -6.53 -34.65
C ILE A 117 8.04 -8.07 -34.77
N ALA A 118 6.96 -8.66 -34.33
CA ALA A 118 6.69 -10.07 -34.57
C ALA A 118 6.58 -10.23 -36.06
N LYS A 119 7.46 -11.08 -36.66
CA LYS A 119 7.29 -11.55 -38.02
C LYS A 119 5.87 -12.09 -38.19
N PRO A 120 5.11 -11.71 -39.20
CA PRO A 120 3.72 -12.12 -39.32
C PRO A 120 3.68 -13.64 -39.63
N THR A 121 3.51 -14.44 -38.61
CA THR A 121 2.92 -15.76 -38.76
C THR A 121 1.41 -15.49 -38.81
N ASN A 122 0.76 -15.85 -39.91
CA ASN A 122 -0.69 -15.83 -40.09
C ASN A 122 -1.35 -16.73 -39.03
N ILE A 123 -1.51 -16.20 -37.86
CA ILE A 123 -2.52 -16.67 -36.90
C ILE A 123 -3.59 -15.62 -37.00
N GLU A 124 -4.76 -16.00 -37.54
CA GLU A 124 -5.97 -15.19 -37.46
C GLU A 124 -6.16 -14.79 -36.00
N THR A 125 -5.84 -13.54 -35.70
CA THR A 125 -6.18 -12.95 -34.42
C THR A 125 -7.70 -12.99 -34.29
N PRO A 126 -8.25 -13.63 -33.26
CA PRO A 126 -9.65 -13.42 -32.95
C PRO A 126 -9.84 -11.91 -32.87
N LYS A 127 -10.76 -11.36 -33.66
CA LYS A 127 -11.19 -9.97 -33.51
C LYS A 127 -11.39 -9.72 -32.03
N SER A 128 -10.55 -8.91 -31.40
CA SER A 128 -10.76 -8.50 -30.03
C SER A 128 -12.12 -7.84 -30.02
N ALA A 129 -13.10 -8.52 -29.46
CA ALA A 129 -14.35 -7.87 -29.11
C ALA A 129 -13.91 -6.68 -28.25
N LYS A 130 -14.20 -5.45 -28.71
CA LYS A 130 -13.93 -4.24 -27.91
C LYS A 130 -14.71 -4.45 -26.62
N PHE A 131 -13.98 -4.65 -25.51
CA PHE A 131 -14.63 -4.75 -24.22
C PHE A 131 -15.38 -3.45 -24.02
N ASP A 132 -16.69 -3.54 -23.90
CA ASP A 132 -17.56 -2.38 -23.77
C ASP A 132 -17.62 -1.98 -22.29
N PHE A 133 -16.76 -1.04 -21.89
CA PHE A 133 -16.80 -0.45 -20.55
C PHE A 133 -18.08 0.35 -20.28
N THR A 134 -19.00 0.48 -21.25
CA THR A 134 -20.32 1.08 -21.00
C THR A 134 -21.18 0.21 -20.10
N SER A 135 -20.86 -1.09 -19.98
CA SER A 135 -21.52 -2.04 -19.07
C SER A 135 -20.85 -2.11 -17.69
N THR A 136 -19.81 -1.31 -17.41
CA THR A 136 -19.20 -1.26 -16.09
C THR A 136 -20.19 -0.72 -15.07
N GLY A 137 -20.23 -1.32 -13.87
CA GLY A 137 -21.11 -0.88 -12.78
C GLY A 137 -20.89 0.57 -12.37
N LYS A 138 -21.76 1.07 -11.51
CA LYS A 138 -21.69 2.46 -11.04
C LYS A 138 -20.45 2.68 -10.18
N TYR A 139 -20.00 3.94 -10.16
CA TYR A 139 -18.92 4.39 -9.30
C TYR A 139 -19.51 5.08 -8.08
N PHE A 140 -19.11 4.60 -6.89
CA PHE A 140 -19.46 5.15 -5.59
C PHE A 140 -18.22 5.64 -4.90
N ALA A 141 -18.36 6.64 -4.02
CA ALA A 141 -17.30 7.06 -3.13
C ALA A 141 -17.82 7.31 -1.72
N LEU A 142 -17.04 6.87 -0.73
CA LEU A 142 -17.16 7.28 0.68
C LEU A 142 -15.94 8.14 0.99
N ILE A 143 -16.16 9.43 1.17
CA ILE A 143 -15.10 10.40 1.46
C ILE A 143 -15.27 10.87 2.90
N ILE A 144 -14.26 10.62 3.73
CA ILE A 144 -14.25 10.92 5.16
C ILE A 144 -13.09 11.88 5.42
N ALA A 145 -13.40 13.06 5.96
CA ALA A 145 -12.39 14.05 6.33
C ALA A 145 -12.62 14.51 7.77
N VAL A 146 -11.64 14.27 8.65
CA VAL A 146 -11.69 14.66 10.06
C VAL A 146 -10.62 15.70 10.32
N GLN A 147 -11.05 16.93 10.52
CA GLN A 147 -10.20 18.10 10.74
C GLN A 147 -10.31 18.61 12.18
N ASN A 148 -11.51 18.55 12.76
CA ASN A 148 -11.80 19.00 14.12
C ASN A 148 -12.17 17.83 15.02
N TYR A 149 -11.63 17.83 16.22
CA TYR A 149 -11.84 16.81 17.25
C TYR A 149 -12.47 17.43 18.49
N ASN A 150 -13.32 16.68 19.20
CA ASN A 150 -13.97 17.14 20.42
C ASN A 150 -12.99 17.18 21.60
N SER A 151 -12.05 16.23 21.63
CA SER A 151 -11.01 16.18 22.67
C SER A 151 -9.96 17.27 22.47
N ARG A 152 -9.57 17.93 23.56
CA ARG A 152 -8.46 18.91 23.55
C ARG A 152 -7.08 18.27 23.45
N GLU A 153 -6.98 16.96 23.67
CA GLU A 153 -5.75 16.20 23.56
C GLU A 153 -5.39 15.87 22.10
N ILE A 154 -6.35 16.00 21.18
CA ILE A 154 -6.17 15.73 19.76
C ILE A 154 -6.12 17.07 19.02
N ASN A 155 -4.97 17.35 18.42
CA ASN A 155 -4.76 18.59 17.67
C ASN A 155 -5.68 18.66 16.46
N LYS A 156 -6.21 19.84 16.14
CA LYS A 156 -6.89 20.09 14.88
C LYS A 156 -5.90 19.94 13.72
N LEU A 157 -6.44 19.61 12.54
CA LEU A 157 -5.77 19.65 11.26
C LEU A 157 -6.39 20.78 10.41
N ASP A 158 -5.66 21.32 9.43
CA ASP A 158 -6.14 22.43 8.61
C ASP A 158 -6.60 22.00 7.20
N TYR A 159 -6.07 20.90 6.66
CA TYR A 159 -6.23 20.55 5.24
C TYR A 159 -7.18 19.38 4.92
N PRO A 160 -7.53 18.43 5.81
CA PRO A 160 -8.28 17.22 5.44
C PRO A 160 -9.56 17.47 4.66
N ILE A 161 -10.36 18.48 5.05
CA ILE A 161 -11.63 18.80 4.36
C ILE A 161 -11.36 19.43 2.98
N THR A 162 -10.35 20.27 2.86
CA THR A 162 -9.97 20.90 1.58
C THR A 162 -9.46 19.86 0.60
N ASP A 163 -8.58 18.97 1.04
CA ASP A 163 -8.02 17.88 0.25
C ASP A 163 -9.10 16.92 -0.24
N ALA A 164 -9.97 16.48 0.68
CA ALA A 164 -11.12 15.64 0.36
C ALA A 164 -12.09 16.30 -0.63
N THR A 165 -12.33 17.61 -0.48
CA THR A 165 -13.18 18.38 -1.40
C THR A 165 -12.56 18.45 -2.79
N THR A 166 -11.25 18.67 -2.85
CA THR A 166 -10.51 18.73 -4.13
C THR A 166 -10.54 17.38 -4.84
N LEU A 167 -10.32 16.29 -4.12
CA LEU A 167 -10.44 14.93 -4.66
C LEU A 167 -11.86 14.68 -5.19
N LYS A 168 -12.90 14.95 -4.38
CA LYS A 168 -14.31 14.82 -4.81
C LYS A 168 -14.58 15.54 -6.13
N ASN A 169 -14.15 16.80 -6.23
CA ASN A 169 -14.39 17.62 -7.41
C ASN A 169 -13.73 17.01 -8.67
N VAL A 170 -12.52 16.45 -8.55
CA VAL A 170 -11.86 15.78 -9.66
C VAL A 170 -12.58 14.50 -10.07
N LEU A 171 -13.00 13.68 -9.10
CA LEU A 171 -13.75 12.45 -9.38
C LEU A 171 -15.06 12.74 -10.13
N VAL A 172 -15.80 13.76 -9.72
CA VAL A 172 -17.08 14.15 -10.36
C VAL A 172 -16.85 14.77 -11.73
N LYS A 173 -15.83 15.63 -11.87
CA LYS A 173 -15.61 16.39 -13.10
C LYS A 173 -14.95 15.55 -14.19
N GLU A 174 -13.93 14.78 -13.85
CA GLU A 174 -13.07 14.13 -14.83
C GLU A 174 -13.37 12.62 -15.00
N TYR A 175 -14.04 12.00 -14.01
CA TYR A 175 -14.27 10.55 -13.96
C TYR A 175 -15.74 10.18 -13.78
N ASN A 176 -16.09 8.92 -14.00
CA ASN A 176 -17.48 8.43 -13.99
C ASN A 176 -18.09 8.33 -12.57
N PHE A 177 -17.73 9.24 -11.66
CA PHE A 177 -18.39 9.37 -10.37
C PHE A 177 -19.54 10.37 -10.45
N ASP A 178 -20.77 9.92 -10.22
CA ASP A 178 -21.92 10.82 -10.07
C ASP A 178 -21.95 11.39 -8.66
N ASP A 179 -22.22 12.68 -8.51
CA ASP A 179 -22.24 13.36 -7.21
C ASP A 179 -23.24 12.70 -6.22
N LYS A 180 -24.38 12.21 -6.73
CA LYS A 180 -25.39 11.48 -5.94
C LYS A 180 -24.89 10.14 -5.36
N ASN A 181 -23.85 9.56 -5.93
CA ASN A 181 -23.23 8.31 -5.48
C ASN A 181 -22.03 8.56 -4.55
N ILE A 182 -21.79 9.82 -4.13
CA ILE A 182 -20.70 10.19 -3.24
C ILE A 182 -21.26 10.56 -1.88
N THR A 183 -20.92 9.77 -0.88
CA THR A 183 -21.13 10.12 0.53
C THR A 183 -19.90 10.86 1.03
N PHE A 184 -20.06 12.16 1.35
CA PHE A 184 -18.99 12.99 1.89
C PHE A 184 -19.27 13.37 3.35
N LEU A 185 -18.48 12.83 4.26
CA LEU A 185 -18.57 13.07 5.70
C LEU A 185 -17.47 14.04 6.13
N LYS A 186 -17.88 15.18 6.67
CA LYS A 186 -16.99 16.21 7.23
C LYS A 186 -17.06 16.17 8.75
N ASN A 187 -15.95 15.95 9.41
CA ASN A 187 -15.84 15.78 10.85
C ASN A 187 -16.89 14.79 11.41
N PRO A 188 -17.00 13.58 10.84
CA PRO A 188 -17.97 12.62 11.35
C PRO A 188 -17.54 12.04 12.70
N ASP A 189 -18.54 11.66 13.49
CA ASP A 189 -18.37 10.78 14.63
C ASP A 189 -18.25 9.30 14.20
N LYS A 190 -17.86 8.43 15.12
CA LYS A 190 -17.73 6.99 14.90
C LYS A 190 -19.01 6.35 14.36
N ARG A 191 -20.16 6.77 14.91
CA ARG A 191 -21.48 6.25 14.50
C ARG A 191 -21.79 6.58 13.05
N SER A 192 -21.53 7.82 12.63
CA SER A 192 -21.77 8.28 11.26
C SER A 192 -20.90 7.54 10.25
N ILE A 193 -19.63 7.30 10.58
CA ILE A 193 -18.72 6.50 9.74
C ILE A 193 -19.24 5.06 9.62
N SER A 194 -19.56 4.43 10.76
CA SER A 194 -20.09 3.05 10.78
C SER A 194 -21.39 2.92 10.01
N LYS A 195 -22.29 3.92 10.14
CA LYS A 195 -23.53 3.96 9.36
C LYS A 195 -23.26 4.02 7.87
N ALA A 196 -22.36 4.87 7.42
CA ALA A 196 -22.03 4.99 5.99
C ALA A 196 -21.48 3.67 5.41
N PHE A 197 -20.62 2.96 6.13
CA PHE A 197 -20.16 1.64 5.73
C PHE A 197 -21.31 0.61 5.64
N ASN A 198 -22.24 0.62 6.61
CA ASN A 198 -23.40 -0.27 6.60
C ASN A 198 -24.36 0.04 5.45
N ASP A 199 -24.59 1.33 5.16
CA ASP A 199 -25.43 1.75 4.03
C ASP A 199 -24.82 1.27 2.69
N LEU A 200 -23.50 1.40 2.49
CA LEU A 200 -22.80 0.87 1.32
C LEU A 200 -22.89 -0.66 1.23
N ARG A 201 -22.73 -1.37 2.35
CA ARG A 201 -22.88 -2.83 2.40
C ARG A 201 -24.27 -3.28 1.99
N ALA A 202 -25.31 -2.52 2.33
CA ALA A 202 -26.69 -2.81 1.98
C ALA A 202 -27.04 -2.44 0.52
N THR A 203 -26.34 -1.48 -0.09
CA THR A 203 -26.71 -0.87 -1.36
C THR A 203 -25.89 -1.39 -2.54
N LEU A 204 -24.57 -1.61 -2.36
CA LEU A 204 -23.68 -1.95 -3.46
C LEU A 204 -23.84 -3.40 -3.91
N THR A 205 -23.63 -3.59 -5.21
CA THR A 205 -23.69 -4.90 -5.88
C THR A 205 -22.32 -5.34 -6.38
N GLY A 206 -22.18 -6.62 -6.74
CA GLY A 206 -20.95 -7.16 -7.32
C GLY A 206 -20.56 -6.61 -8.69
N GLN A 207 -21.25 -5.60 -9.20
CA GLN A 207 -20.89 -4.88 -10.43
C GLN A 207 -20.32 -3.48 -10.14
N ASP A 208 -20.52 -2.95 -8.94
CA ASP A 208 -20.19 -1.57 -8.60
C ASP A 208 -18.71 -1.39 -8.20
N ASN A 209 -18.23 -0.16 -8.32
CA ASN A 209 -16.87 0.25 -7.97
C ASN A 209 -16.94 1.23 -6.79
N LEU A 210 -16.15 1.03 -5.76
CA LEU A 210 -16.14 1.85 -4.55
C LEU A 210 -14.76 2.42 -4.28
N LEU A 211 -14.65 3.74 -4.22
CA LEU A 211 -13.51 4.44 -3.66
C LEU A 211 -13.84 4.84 -2.23
N ILE A 212 -12.98 4.49 -1.28
CA ILE A 212 -13.04 4.95 0.11
C ILE A 212 -11.84 5.86 0.32
N PHE A 213 -12.09 7.09 0.77
CA PHE A 213 -11.02 8.04 1.10
C PHE A 213 -11.16 8.45 2.58
N TYR A 214 -10.05 8.41 3.30
CA TYR A 214 -9.95 8.91 4.66
C TYR A 214 -8.77 9.87 4.78
N ALA A 215 -9.02 11.08 5.32
CA ALA A 215 -8.00 12.03 5.73
C ALA A 215 -8.28 12.50 7.17
N GLY A 216 -7.29 12.38 8.04
CA GLY A 216 -7.41 12.69 9.45
C GLY A 216 -6.30 12.04 10.28
N HIS A 217 -6.38 12.18 11.61
CA HIS A 217 -5.44 11.48 12.48
C HIS A 217 -5.59 9.97 12.43
N GLY A 218 -4.45 9.30 12.45
CA GLY A 218 -4.32 7.86 12.67
C GLY A 218 -3.34 7.60 13.81
N VAL A 219 -3.58 6.53 14.56
CA VAL A 219 -2.72 6.10 15.68
C VAL A 219 -2.36 4.64 15.49
N TRP A 220 -1.12 4.30 15.80
CA TRP A 220 -0.66 2.93 15.93
C TRP A 220 -0.51 2.58 17.40
N MET A 221 -1.12 1.49 17.85
CA MET A 221 -0.93 0.93 19.18
C MET A 221 -0.02 -0.30 19.08
N GLU A 222 1.18 -0.19 19.64
CA GLU A 222 2.23 -1.21 19.53
C GLU A 222 1.85 -2.50 20.25
N ASP A 223 1.24 -2.38 21.43
CA ASP A 223 0.78 -3.50 22.27
C ASP A 223 -0.36 -4.29 21.61
N MET A 224 -1.23 -3.59 20.86
CA MET A 224 -2.32 -4.20 20.09
C MET A 224 -1.92 -4.60 18.68
N ARG A 225 -0.75 -4.14 18.18
CA ARG A 225 -0.31 -4.26 16.78
C ARG A 225 -1.41 -3.84 15.78
N GLU A 226 -2.09 -2.74 16.09
CA GLU A 226 -3.28 -2.29 15.34
C GLU A 226 -3.20 -0.79 15.06
N GLY A 227 -3.58 -0.41 13.84
CA GLY A 227 -3.78 0.99 13.44
C GLY A 227 -5.23 1.41 13.59
N PHE A 228 -5.45 2.67 13.90
CA PHE A 228 -6.77 3.22 14.16
C PHE A 228 -6.98 4.53 13.43
N TRP A 229 -8.19 4.78 12.97
CA TRP A 229 -8.68 6.09 12.53
C TRP A 229 -9.35 6.80 13.70
N LEU A 230 -9.10 8.08 13.84
CA LEU A 230 -9.71 8.89 14.88
C LEU A 230 -10.91 9.65 14.32
N PRO A 231 -12.15 9.31 14.70
CA PRO A 231 -13.32 10.11 14.36
C PRO A 231 -13.35 11.38 15.23
N ARG A 232 -14.26 12.33 14.92
CA ARG A 232 -14.37 13.59 15.64
C ARG A 232 -14.59 13.41 17.14
N ASP A 233 -15.31 12.38 17.54
CA ASP A 233 -15.67 12.06 18.92
C ASP A 233 -14.67 11.15 19.63
N ALA A 234 -13.48 10.93 19.07
CA ALA A 234 -12.40 10.23 19.76
C ALA A 234 -12.11 10.85 21.12
N SER A 235 -12.13 10.04 22.19
CA SER A 235 -12.12 10.50 23.58
C SER A 235 -10.80 11.15 23.99
N GLY A 236 -9.66 10.66 23.47
CA GLY A 236 -8.32 11.14 23.79
C GLY A 236 -7.28 10.57 22.82
N ALA A 237 -6.02 10.93 23.07
CA ALA A 237 -4.90 10.50 22.23
C ALA A 237 -4.43 9.08 22.53
N ASN A 238 -4.83 8.47 23.65
CA ASN A 238 -4.38 7.17 24.13
C ASN A 238 -5.53 6.21 24.51
N ASP A 239 -6.79 6.59 24.24
CA ASP A 239 -7.98 5.77 24.54
C ASP A 239 -8.63 5.29 23.24
N PRO A 240 -8.44 4.00 22.85
CA PRO A 240 -8.97 3.47 21.60
C PRO A 240 -10.47 3.16 21.62
N THR A 241 -11.19 3.40 22.73
CA THR A 241 -12.60 3.03 22.91
C THR A 241 -13.49 3.56 21.78
N ASP A 242 -13.29 4.82 21.38
CA ASP A 242 -14.07 5.48 20.33
C ASP A 242 -13.37 5.54 18.98
N TRP A 243 -12.22 4.88 18.83
CA TRP A 243 -11.51 4.84 17.56
C TRP A 243 -12.04 3.74 16.63
N ILE A 244 -11.64 3.76 15.38
CA ILE A 244 -12.01 2.74 14.38
C ILE A 244 -10.75 2.01 13.97
N SER A 245 -10.66 0.72 14.31
CA SER A 245 -9.50 -0.10 14.00
C SER A 245 -9.42 -0.45 12.51
N ASN A 246 -8.20 -0.66 11.99
CA ASN A 246 -7.98 -1.17 10.64
C ASN A 246 -8.64 -2.55 10.43
N SER A 247 -8.73 -3.39 11.46
CA SER A 247 -9.45 -4.67 11.42
C SER A 247 -10.96 -4.48 11.22
N THR A 248 -11.55 -3.44 11.82
CA THR A 248 -12.95 -3.05 11.57
C THR A 248 -13.13 -2.60 10.11
N ILE A 249 -12.23 -1.76 9.60
CA ILE A 249 -12.27 -1.31 8.20
C ILE A 249 -12.14 -2.48 7.24
N ARG A 250 -11.20 -3.41 7.47
CA ARG A 250 -11.07 -4.64 6.67
C ARG A 250 -12.36 -5.46 6.65
N SER A 251 -13.02 -5.57 7.81
CA SER A 251 -14.28 -6.30 7.93
C SER A 251 -15.39 -5.66 7.09
N TYR A 252 -15.48 -4.34 7.05
CA TYR A 252 -16.41 -3.63 6.15
C TYR A 252 -16.05 -3.85 4.69
N VAL A 253 -14.78 -3.68 4.31
CA VAL A 253 -14.30 -3.88 2.93
C VAL A 253 -14.61 -5.29 2.44
N ARG A 254 -14.41 -6.31 3.28
CA ARG A 254 -14.75 -7.71 2.98
C ARG A 254 -16.25 -7.91 2.80
N ALA A 255 -17.08 -7.25 3.61
CA ALA A 255 -18.53 -7.43 3.63
C ALA A 255 -19.25 -6.66 2.50
N ILE A 256 -18.64 -5.62 1.93
CA ILE A 256 -19.21 -4.83 0.84
C ILE A 256 -19.06 -5.59 -0.48
N LYS A 257 -20.20 -5.75 -1.18
CA LYS A 257 -20.27 -6.56 -2.40
C LYS A 257 -19.74 -5.88 -3.67
N ALA A 258 -19.15 -4.69 -3.58
CA ALA A 258 -18.57 -4.03 -4.75
C ALA A 258 -17.56 -4.93 -5.47
N LYS A 259 -17.48 -4.83 -6.80
CA LYS A 259 -16.51 -5.56 -7.63
C LYS A 259 -15.10 -5.11 -7.32
N HIS A 260 -14.89 -3.79 -7.31
CA HIS A 260 -13.61 -3.19 -6.99
C HIS A 260 -13.75 -2.24 -5.81
N ILE A 261 -12.84 -2.37 -4.84
CA ILE A 261 -12.71 -1.42 -3.74
C ILE A 261 -11.27 -0.90 -3.71
N LEU A 262 -11.15 0.43 -3.79
CA LEU A 262 -9.88 1.13 -3.55
C LEU A 262 -10.03 1.96 -2.27
N LEU A 263 -9.24 1.60 -1.26
CA LEU A 263 -9.11 2.38 -0.04
C LEU A 263 -7.91 3.32 -0.18
N VAL A 264 -8.14 4.61 -0.07
CA VAL A 264 -7.10 5.65 -0.07
C VAL A 264 -7.06 6.28 1.31
N THR A 265 -5.93 6.20 2.00
CA THR A 265 -5.81 6.76 3.34
C THR A 265 -4.64 7.73 3.43
N ASP A 266 -4.96 8.93 3.89
CA ASP A 266 -4.01 9.97 4.25
C ASP A 266 -4.02 10.16 5.77
N ALA A 267 -3.41 9.20 6.44
CA ALA A 267 -3.30 9.13 7.89
C ALA A 267 -2.05 8.36 8.29
N CYS A 268 -1.56 8.61 9.51
CA CYS A 268 -0.50 7.84 10.11
C CYS A 268 -0.90 6.36 10.22
N PHE A 269 0.08 5.44 10.09
CA PHE A 269 -0.09 4.00 10.34
C PHE A 269 -1.08 3.24 9.43
N ALA A 270 -1.53 3.85 8.36
CA ALA A 270 -2.40 3.19 7.39
C ALA A 270 -1.73 1.96 6.71
N GLY A 271 -0.41 1.89 6.70
CA GLY A 271 0.35 0.76 6.13
C GLY A 271 0.08 -0.60 6.77
N ALA A 272 -0.41 -0.65 8.01
CA ALA A 272 -0.77 -1.89 8.71
C ALA A 272 -1.99 -2.63 8.12
N ILE A 273 -2.70 -2.04 7.18
CA ILE A 273 -3.86 -2.67 6.52
C ILE A 273 -3.46 -3.69 5.44
N PHE A 274 -2.21 -3.67 5.01
CA PHE A 274 -1.73 -4.54 3.94
C PHE A 274 -1.43 -5.96 4.42
N LYS A 275 -1.75 -6.94 3.60
CA LYS A 275 -1.03 -8.22 3.57
C LYS A 275 0.37 -7.94 3.05
N VAL A 276 1.37 -8.71 3.52
CA VAL A 276 2.72 -8.72 2.96
C VAL A 276 2.65 -8.45 1.46
N ARG A 277 3.35 -7.43 1.00
CA ARG A 277 3.25 -6.83 -0.34
C ARG A 277 3.18 -7.88 -1.42
N ASP A 278 2.07 -7.91 -2.11
CA ASP A 278 1.93 -8.74 -3.30
C ASP A 278 2.90 -8.20 -4.36
N PRO A 279 3.86 -9.00 -4.84
CA PRO A 279 4.69 -8.58 -5.94
C PRO A 279 3.78 -8.32 -7.13
N PHE A 280 3.91 -7.15 -7.73
CA PHE A 280 3.15 -6.66 -8.86
C PHE A 280 2.86 -7.74 -9.88
N ILE A 281 1.62 -8.19 -9.92
CA ILE A 281 1.17 -9.21 -10.84
C ILE A 281 0.98 -8.57 -12.22
N ASN A 282 1.64 -9.19 -13.17
CA ASN A 282 1.39 -9.23 -14.61
C ASN A 282 1.20 -7.94 -15.42
N LYS A 283 2.14 -7.70 -16.25
CA LYS A 283 2.44 -6.55 -17.09
C LYS A 283 1.95 -6.59 -18.52
N ASN A 284 1.31 -7.68 -18.93
CA ASN A 284 0.67 -7.85 -20.23
C ASN A 284 -0.81 -8.27 -20.05
N VAL A 285 -1.38 -8.09 -18.87
CA VAL A 285 -2.82 -8.29 -18.66
C VAL A 285 -3.52 -7.06 -19.21
N SER A 286 -4.45 -7.25 -20.12
CA SER A 286 -5.24 -6.15 -20.63
C SER A 286 -6.10 -5.54 -19.51
N ILE A 287 -6.45 -4.26 -19.63
CA ILE A 287 -7.30 -3.55 -18.66
C ILE A 287 -8.61 -4.31 -18.42
N GLU A 288 -9.15 -4.94 -19.48
CA GLU A 288 -10.36 -5.75 -19.41
C GLU A 288 -10.19 -6.91 -18.41
N LYS A 289 -9.13 -7.68 -18.53
CA LYS A 289 -8.87 -8.81 -17.62
C LYS A 289 -8.66 -8.37 -16.18
N ILE A 290 -7.97 -7.24 -15.98
CA ILE A 290 -7.78 -6.65 -14.65
C ILE A 290 -9.13 -6.24 -14.06
N TYR A 291 -10.02 -5.68 -14.89
CA TYR A 291 -11.35 -5.27 -14.45
C TYR A 291 -12.30 -6.46 -14.22
N GLU A 292 -12.10 -7.60 -14.86
CA GLU A 292 -12.93 -8.79 -14.65
C GLU A 292 -12.78 -9.39 -13.25
N MET A 293 -11.59 -9.30 -12.66
CA MET A 293 -11.28 -9.87 -11.36
C MET A 293 -11.61 -8.90 -10.22
N PRO A 294 -12.35 -9.31 -9.18
CA PRO A 294 -12.57 -8.50 -8.00
C PRO A 294 -11.26 -7.98 -7.39
N SER A 295 -11.28 -6.75 -6.89
CA SER A 295 -10.11 -6.16 -6.23
C SER A 295 -10.43 -5.53 -4.88
N ARG A 296 -9.49 -5.65 -3.95
CA ARG A 296 -9.48 -5.04 -2.62
C ARG A 296 -8.11 -4.44 -2.37
N LYS A 297 -7.90 -3.23 -2.90
CA LYS A 297 -6.61 -2.54 -2.88
C LYS A 297 -6.63 -1.38 -1.90
N ALA A 298 -5.47 -1.08 -1.34
CA ALA A 298 -5.27 0.13 -0.57
C ALA A 298 -4.07 0.93 -1.09
N LEU A 299 -4.16 2.24 -0.94
CA LEU A 299 -3.16 3.23 -1.26
C LEU A 299 -3.03 4.16 -0.06
N THR A 300 -1.85 4.25 0.52
CA THR A 300 -1.63 4.97 1.78
C THR A 300 -0.51 5.99 1.65
N SER A 301 -0.62 7.11 2.37
CA SER A 301 0.34 8.21 2.32
C SER A 301 1.67 7.92 3.03
N GLY A 302 1.69 6.95 3.94
CA GLY A 302 2.91 6.59 4.65
C GLY A 302 2.82 5.27 5.38
N SER A 303 3.97 4.76 5.83
CA SER A 303 4.04 3.48 6.56
C SER A 303 3.70 3.66 8.04
N LEU A 304 4.68 3.95 8.89
CA LEU A 304 4.54 4.04 10.36
C LEU A 304 4.95 5.41 10.91
N LYS A 305 4.97 6.45 10.09
CA LYS A 305 5.40 7.80 10.49
C LYS A 305 4.24 8.79 10.44
N THR A 306 4.39 9.88 11.18
CA THR A 306 3.47 11.00 11.17
C THR A 306 3.27 11.54 9.75
N VAL A 307 2.02 11.86 9.39
CA VAL A 307 1.68 12.54 8.13
C VAL A 307 1.64 14.03 8.39
N PRO A 308 2.26 14.89 7.55
CA PRO A 308 2.15 16.34 7.72
C PRO A 308 0.71 16.78 7.45
N ASP A 309 0.27 17.84 8.11
CA ASP A 309 -1.08 18.38 7.95
C ASP A 309 -1.36 18.76 6.48
N ARG A 310 -0.42 19.44 5.80
CA ARG A 310 -0.47 19.60 4.34
C ARG A 310 0.05 18.35 3.66
N SER A 311 -0.84 17.60 3.03
CA SER A 311 -0.51 16.32 2.43
C SER A 311 0.08 16.44 1.03
N VAL A 312 1.38 16.22 0.92
CA VAL A 312 2.06 16.05 -0.38
C VAL A 312 1.50 14.83 -1.15
N PHE A 313 1.10 13.80 -0.44
CA PHE A 313 0.48 12.61 -1.04
C PHE A 313 -0.84 12.94 -1.74
N VAL A 314 -1.77 13.63 -1.07
CA VAL A 314 -3.05 14.02 -1.69
C VAL A 314 -2.84 15.03 -2.81
N GLU A 315 -1.91 15.97 -2.65
CA GLU A 315 -1.55 16.95 -3.69
C GLU A 315 -1.15 16.23 -5.00
N TYR A 316 -0.22 15.27 -4.93
CA TYR A 316 0.23 14.54 -6.11
C TYR A 316 -0.81 13.53 -6.64
N LEU A 317 -1.56 12.86 -5.77
CA LEU A 317 -2.68 12.00 -6.17
C LEU A 317 -3.67 12.79 -7.05
N VAL A 318 -4.13 13.92 -6.56
CA VAL A 318 -5.09 14.80 -7.27
C VAL A 318 -4.48 15.37 -8.54
N LYS A 319 -3.21 15.78 -8.50
CA LYS A 319 -2.48 16.28 -9.67
C LYS A 319 -2.45 15.23 -10.78
N ARG A 320 -2.07 13.98 -10.48
CA ARG A 320 -2.00 12.90 -11.48
C ARG A 320 -3.37 12.50 -12.03
N LEU A 321 -4.39 12.53 -11.20
CA LEU A 321 -5.77 12.32 -11.67
C LEU A 321 -6.19 13.42 -12.65
N LYS A 322 -5.85 14.68 -12.40
CA LYS A 322 -6.17 15.81 -13.32
C LYS A 322 -5.37 15.76 -14.63
N GLU A 323 -4.10 15.40 -14.55
CA GLU A 323 -3.17 15.34 -15.69
C GLU A 323 -3.38 14.11 -16.59
N ASN A 324 -4.08 13.09 -16.09
CA ASN A 324 -4.33 11.86 -16.85
C ASN A 324 -5.12 12.14 -18.12
N GLN A 325 -4.64 11.59 -19.25
CA GLN A 325 -5.31 11.67 -20.56
C GLN A 325 -5.87 10.30 -21.00
N ASP A 326 -5.49 9.23 -20.31
CA ASP A 326 -5.97 7.89 -20.66
C ASP A 326 -7.43 7.72 -20.26
N LYS A 327 -8.23 7.10 -21.13
CA LYS A 327 -9.65 6.79 -20.87
C LYS A 327 -9.79 5.88 -19.64
N TYR A 328 -8.85 4.97 -19.44
CA TYR A 328 -8.81 4.00 -18.36
C TYR A 328 -7.47 4.05 -17.65
N LEU A 329 -7.51 4.35 -16.38
CA LEU A 329 -6.32 4.44 -15.53
C LEU A 329 -6.46 3.47 -14.35
N ASP A 330 -5.65 2.44 -14.30
CA ASP A 330 -5.60 1.54 -13.12
C ASP A 330 -4.91 2.21 -11.93
N ALA A 331 -5.34 1.82 -10.72
CA ALA A 331 -4.87 2.44 -9.48
C ALA A 331 -3.36 2.19 -9.25
N GLN A 332 -2.83 1.08 -9.75
CA GLN A 332 -1.39 0.79 -9.69
C GLN A 332 -0.58 1.75 -10.55
N LYS A 333 -1.00 2.00 -11.80
CA LYS A 333 -0.34 3.01 -12.67
C LYS A 333 -0.42 4.40 -12.07
N LEU A 334 -1.59 4.77 -11.53
CA LEU A 334 -1.76 6.03 -10.82
C LEU A 334 -0.72 6.14 -9.70
N PHE A 335 -0.61 5.14 -8.82
CA PHE A 335 0.34 5.10 -7.73
C PHE A 335 1.79 5.25 -8.19
N ILE A 336 2.21 4.46 -9.19
CA ILE A 336 3.57 4.51 -9.74
C ILE A 336 3.89 5.91 -10.28
N SER A 337 2.92 6.59 -10.87
CA SER A 337 3.11 7.91 -11.50
C SER A 337 3.48 9.02 -10.50
N PHE A 338 3.16 8.85 -9.21
CA PHE A 338 3.41 9.89 -8.20
C PHE A 338 4.23 9.45 -6.98
N LYS A 339 4.44 8.14 -6.76
CA LYS A 339 5.18 7.61 -5.59
C LYS A 339 6.51 8.34 -5.37
N GLU A 340 7.34 8.42 -6.43
CA GLU A 340 8.66 9.05 -6.36
C GLU A 340 8.55 10.56 -6.05
N ALA A 341 7.56 11.24 -6.65
CA ALA A 341 7.34 12.64 -6.40
C ALA A 341 6.97 12.93 -4.92
N VAL A 342 6.16 12.06 -4.31
CA VAL A 342 5.83 12.18 -2.87
C VAL A 342 7.08 11.94 -2.01
N ILE A 343 7.86 10.89 -2.29
CA ILE A 343 9.09 10.60 -1.52
C ILE A 343 10.05 11.79 -1.57
N ASN A 344 10.25 12.39 -2.76
CA ASN A 344 11.23 13.45 -2.96
C ASN A 344 10.76 14.83 -2.44
N ASN A 345 9.45 15.05 -2.33
CA ASN A 345 8.90 16.35 -1.92
C ASN A 345 8.24 16.35 -0.54
N SER A 346 8.19 15.20 0.13
CA SER A 346 7.67 15.14 1.49
C SER A 346 8.70 15.69 2.49
N PRO A 347 8.32 16.65 3.35
CA PRO A 347 9.22 17.22 4.36
C PRO A 347 9.63 16.21 5.44
N ILE A 348 8.94 15.08 5.54
CA ILE A 348 9.15 14.04 6.56
C ILE A 348 9.49 12.67 5.98
N ASN A 349 9.97 12.62 4.73
CA ASN A 349 10.30 11.38 4.03
C ASN A 349 9.16 10.35 4.02
N GLN A 350 7.94 10.77 3.66
CA GLN A 350 6.81 9.86 3.47
C GLN A 350 7.13 8.83 2.39
N ILE A 351 6.79 7.58 2.65
CA ILE A 351 6.91 6.49 1.68
C ILE A 351 5.52 5.93 1.42
N PRO A 352 4.82 6.40 0.38
CA PRO A 352 3.50 5.90 0.05
C PRO A 352 3.54 4.41 -0.31
N LEU A 353 2.50 3.70 0.06
CA LEU A 353 2.35 2.27 -0.19
C LEU A 353 1.09 2.00 -1.00
N TYR A 354 1.17 0.97 -1.85
CA TYR A 354 0.06 0.40 -2.59
C TYR A 354 0.10 -1.12 -2.47
N GLY A 355 -1.05 -1.76 -2.26
CA GLY A 355 -1.09 -3.22 -2.16
C GLY A 355 -2.47 -3.77 -1.88
N VAL A 356 -2.52 -5.07 -1.66
CA VAL A 356 -3.74 -5.82 -1.32
C VAL A 356 -4.12 -5.59 0.13
N ILE A 357 -5.41 -5.38 0.41
CA ILE A 357 -5.95 -5.37 1.77
C ILE A 357 -6.01 -6.81 2.26
N ASN A 358 -5.35 -7.07 3.39
CA ASN A 358 -5.28 -8.41 3.96
C ASN A 358 -6.68 -8.99 4.24
N GLU A 359 -6.91 -10.25 3.85
CA GLU A 359 -8.14 -11.01 4.14
C GLU A 359 -9.46 -10.32 3.74
N ALA A 360 -9.40 -9.43 2.74
CA ALA A 360 -10.57 -8.67 2.29
C ALA A 360 -11.25 -9.25 1.04
N GLY A 361 -10.73 -10.34 0.45
CA GLY A 361 -11.32 -10.97 -0.74
C GLY A 361 -10.82 -10.37 -2.06
N ASP A 362 -9.52 -10.02 -2.14
CA ASP A 362 -8.87 -9.63 -3.40
C ASP A 362 -8.64 -10.88 -4.27
N GLU A 363 -8.98 -10.79 -5.55
CA GLU A 363 -8.80 -11.86 -6.53
C GLU A 363 -7.80 -11.47 -7.64
N GLY A 364 -7.00 -10.44 -7.42
CA GLY A 364 -5.93 -10.03 -8.33
C GLY A 364 -6.33 -8.98 -9.36
N GLY A 365 -7.53 -8.44 -9.28
CA GLY A 365 -7.97 -7.29 -10.08
C GLY A 365 -7.36 -5.96 -9.61
N ASP A 366 -7.74 -4.89 -10.29
CA ASP A 366 -7.42 -3.54 -9.85
C ASP A 366 -8.60 -2.58 -10.01
N PHE A 367 -8.56 -1.47 -9.30
CA PHE A 367 -9.53 -0.41 -9.46
C PHE A 367 -9.20 0.43 -10.70
N ILE A 368 -10.16 0.58 -11.60
CA ILE A 368 -9.96 1.33 -12.85
C ILE A 368 -10.73 2.65 -12.76
N PHE A 369 -10.02 3.75 -12.81
CA PHE A 369 -10.61 5.07 -13.01
C PHE A 369 -11.01 5.23 -14.48
N THR A 370 -12.30 5.36 -14.75
CA THR A 370 -12.81 5.59 -16.11
C THR A 370 -13.08 7.07 -16.29
N ARG A 371 -12.37 7.71 -17.21
CA ARG A 371 -12.53 9.12 -17.52
C ARG A 371 -13.84 9.37 -18.28
N ARG A 372 -14.48 10.51 -18.05
CA ARG A 372 -15.68 10.96 -18.77
C ARG A 372 -15.43 11.26 -20.24
#